data_419c9111341288a86032bc7d1ebcc484
#
_entry.id   419c9111341288a86032bc7d1ebcc484
#
_cell.length_a   1.000
_cell.length_b   1.000
_cell.length_c   1.000
_cell.angle_alpha   90.00
_cell.angle_beta   90.00
_cell.angle_gamma   90.00
#
_symmetry.space_group_name_H-M   'P 1'
#
loop_
_entity.id
_entity.type
_entity.pdbx_description
1 polymer ?
#
loop_
_entity_poly.entity_id
_entity_poly.type
_entity_poly.pdbx_seq_one_letter_code
_entity_poly.pdbx_strand_id
1 'polypeptide(L)'
;MWPFLEILLGCFFIICTMTIHSIGMYTVMHKFELNWPVFLNEKKEFKRQFYFGRLVLIMILTHILEVFSIALILDVIHAFNGLRTAFYFTGETYTTLGAGDILLPSGWRQLALFIAMSGLFSFGWSTGVLVGIVGKTYEAQFSHLRKNNRNDKTFVE
;
A
#
# COMPACT_ATOMS: atom_id res chain seq x y z
N MET A 1 27.62 -17.13 -2.22
CA MET A 1 26.96 -16.86 -3.51
C MET A 1 27.63 -15.65 -4.15
N TRP A 2 27.56 -15.48 -5.46
CA TRP A 2 28.18 -14.33 -6.12
C TRP A 2 27.34 -13.07 -5.74
N PRO A 3 27.95 -11.97 -5.27
CA PRO A 3 27.23 -10.75 -4.87
C PRO A 3 26.28 -10.22 -5.96
N PHE A 4 26.67 -10.41 -7.22
CA PHE A 4 25.87 -10.03 -8.37
C PHE A 4 24.51 -10.75 -8.47
N LEU A 5 24.47 -12.03 -8.10
CA LEU A 5 23.20 -12.80 -8.11
C LEU A 5 22.24 -12.34 -7.01
N GLU A 6 22.75 -11.95 -5.84
CA GLU A 6 21.93 -11.37 -4.77
C GLU A 6 21.31 -10.03 -5.21
N ILE A 7 22.09 -9.19 -5.89
CA ILE A 7 21.60 -7.92 -6.43
C ILE A 7 20.51 -8.15 -7.49
N LEU A 8 20.71 -9.08 -8.42
CA LEU A 8 19.71 -9.40 -9.45
C LEU A 8 18.41 -9.90 -8.83
N LEU A 9 18.50 -10.81 -7.86
CA LEU A 9 17.33 -11.34 -7.16
C LEU A 9 16.66 -10.26 -6.31
N GLY A 10 17.42 -9.38 -5.68
CA GLY A 10 16.91 -8.22 -4.96
C GLY A 10 16.15 -7.24 -5.87
N CYS A 11 16.70 -6.91 -7.03
CA CYS A 11 16.00 -6.10 -8.05
C CYS A 11 14.72 -6.78 -8.52
N PHE A 12 14.75 -8.10 -8.71
CA PHE A 12 13.56 -8.89 -9.06
C PHE A 12 12.48 -8.78 -7.97
N PHE A 13 12.84 -8.82 -6.68
CA PHE A 13 11.89 -8.60 -5.59
C PHE A 13 11.23 -7.23 -5.68
N ILE A 14 12.01 -6.14 -5.91
CA ILE A 14 11.45 -4.80 -6.06
C ILE A 14 10.49 -4.75 -7.26
N ILE A 15 10.85 -5.31 -8.41
CA ILE A 15 9.99 -5.30 -9.60
C ILE A 15 8.69 -6.07 -9.34
N CYS A 16 8.76 -7.25 -8.74
CA CYS A 16 7.58 -8.05 -8.40
C CYS A 16 6.65 -7.30 -7.43
N THR A 17 7.20 -6.77 -6.35
CA THR A 17 6.41 -6.03 -5.35
C THR A 17 5.79 -4.77 -5.95
N MET A 18 6.54 -3.97 -6.71
CA MET A 18 6.02 -2.77 -7.37
C MET A 18 4.93 -3.10 -8.39
N THR A 19 5.02 -4.25 -9.07
CA THR A 19 3.97 -4.70 -10.00
C THR A 19 2.69 -5.05 -9.25
N ILE A 20 2.78 -5.84 -8.18
CA ILE A 20 1.64 -6.18 -7.31
C ILE A 20 1.03 -4.90 -6.72
N HIS A 21 1.89 -4.01 -6.21
CA HIS A 21 1.47 -2.74 -5.63
C HIS A 21 0.73 -1.85 -6.62
N SER A 22 1.25 -1.72 -7.84
CA SER A 22 0.62 -0.94 -8.92
C SER A 22 -0.80 -1.43 -9.21
N ILE A 23 -1.01 -2.75 -9.30
CA ILE A 23 -2.33 -3.35 -9.51
C ILE A 23 -3.26 -3.05 -8.34
N GLY A 24 -2.74 -3.16 -7.10
CA GLY A 24 -3.48 -2.83 -5.88
C GLY A 24 -3.93 -1.37 -5.86
N MET A 25 -3.00 -0.44 -6.10
CA MET A 25 -3.30 1.00 -6.11
C MET A 25 -4.22 1.40 -7.26
N TYR A 26 -4.05 0.82 -8.44
CA TYR A 26 -5.01 0.99 -9.54
C TYR A 26 -6.42 0.55 -9.12
N THR A 27 -6.55 -0.61 -8.46
CA THR A 27 -7.83 -1.11 -7.96
C THR A 27 -8.46 -0.16 -6.94
N VAL A 28 -7.65 0.40 -6.03
CA VAL A 28 -8.10 1.40 -5.05
C VAL A 28 -8.63 2.64 -5.74
N MET A 29 -7.87 3.22 -6.68
CA MET A 29 -8.26 4.42 -7.40
C MET A 29 -9.52 4.19 -8.25
N HIS A 30 -9.59 3.08 -8.96
CA HIS A 30 -10.75 2.72 -9.77
C HIS A 30 -12.02 2.58 -8.90
N LYS A 31 -11.92 1.89 -7.76
CA LYS A 31 -13.05 1.76 -6.82
C LYS A 31 -13.43 3.11 -6.17
N PHE A 32 -12.48 3.97 -5.91
CA PHE A 32 -12.75 5.32 -5.43
C PHE A 32 -13.56 6.13 -6.46
N GLU A 33 -13.14 6.11 -7.72
CA GLU A 33 -13.85 6.83 -8.79
C GLU A 33 -15.26 6.29 -9.03
N LEU A 34 -15.44 4.97 -9.05
CA LEU A 34 -16.76 4.34 -9.18
C LEU A 34 -17.73 4.73 -8.04
N ASN A 35 -17.21 4.96 -6.85
CA ASN A 35 -18.01 5.33 -5.68
C ASN A 35 -17.96 6.83 -5.36
N TRP A 36 -17.42 7.66 -6.26
CA TRP A 36 -17.33 9.10 -6.09
C TRP A 36 -18.64 9.78 -5.67
N PRO A 37 -19.82 9.42 -6.22
CA PRO A 37 -21.10 10.01 -5.78
C PRO A 37 -21.42 9.77 -4.30
N VAL A 38 -20.88 8.71 -3.68
CA VAL A 38 -21.06 8.44 -2.25
C VAL A 38 -20.21 9.40 -1.42
N PHE A 39 -19.00 9.73 -1.90
CA PHE A 39 -18.10 10.66 -1.24
C PHE A 39 -18.60 12.11 -1.27
N LEU A 40 -19.34 12.48 -2.32
CA LEU A 40 -19.96 13.80 -2.45
C LEU A 40 -21.22 13.99 -1.59
N ASN A 41 -21.88 12.92 -1.16
CA ASN A 41 -23.16 13.00 -0.48
C ASN A 41 -22.99 13.24 1.03
N GLU A 42 -23.18 14.49 1.48
CA GLU A 42 -23.03 14.89 2.88
C GLU A 42 -23.96 14.13 3.84
N LYS A 43 -25.16 13.73 3.38
CA LYS A 43 -26.14 13.02 4.20
C LYS A 43 -25.80 11.55 4.45
N LYS A 44 -24.72 11.02 3.85
CA LYS A 44 -24.33 9.60 3.92
C LYS A 44 -22.95 9.40 4.55
N GLU A 45 -22.64 10.09 5.64
CA GLU A 45 -21.34 10.00 6.31
C GLU A 45 -20.93 8.58 6.66
N PHE A 46 -21.84 7.79 7.22
CA PHE A 46 -21.54 6.38 7.56
C PHE A 46 -21.16 5.54 6.33
N LYS A 47 -21.88 5.72 5.21
CA LYS A 47 -21.53 5.04 3.95
C LYS A 47 -20.16 5.47 3.43
N ARG A 48 -19.85 6.77 3.49
CA ARG A 48 -18.55 7.31 3.09
C ARG A 48 -17.41 6.69 3.90
N GLN A 49 -17.53 6.63 5.23
CA GLN A 49 -16.54 6.02 6.11
C GLN A 49 -16.38 4.51 5.81
N PHE A 50 -17.47 3.81 5.57
CA PHE A 50 -17.43 2.40 5.21
C PHE A 50 -16.70 2.14 3.88
N TYR A 51 -16.99 2.95 2.84
CA TYR A 51 -16.27 2.84 1.56
C TYR A 51 -14.80 3.21 1.69
N PHE A 52 -14.47 4.24 2.46
CA PHE A 52 -13.09 4.61 2.76
C PHE A 52 -12.34 3.45 3.47
N GLY A 53 -12.94 2.86 4.49
CA GLY A 53 -12.38 1.68 5.16
C GLY A 53 -12.13 0.50 4.22
N ARG A 54 -13.02 0.28 3.23
CA ARG A 54 -12.80 -0.74 2.18
C ARG A 54 -11.59 -0.43 1.29
N LEU A 55 -11.35 0.83 0.95
CA LEU A 55 -10.17 1.21 0.18
C LEU A 55 -8.88 0.94 0.98
N VAL A 56 -8.88 1.33 2.26
CA VAL A 56 -7.75 1.05 3.17
C VAL A 56 -7.53 -0.46 3.32
N LEU A 57 -8.60 -1.24 3.44
CA LEU A 57 -8.50 -2.70 3.52
C LEU A 57 -7.84 -3.29 2.26
N ILE A 58 -8.18 -2.80 1.06
CA ILE A 58 -7.54 -3.26 -0.19
C ILE A 58 -6.04 -2.93 -0.16
N MET A 59 -5.64 -1.74 0.33
CA MET A 59 -4.23 -1.38 0.49
C MET A 59 -3.50 -2.34 1.43
N ILE A 60 -4.09 -2.64 2.59
CA ILE A 60 -3.51 -3.59 3.56
C ILE A 60 -3.36 -4.98 2.94
N LEU A 61 -4.38 -5.48 2.25
CA LEU A 61 -4.33 -6.77 1.57
C LEU A 61 -3.27 -6.81 0.47
N THR A 62 -3.05 -5.69 -0.23
CA THR A 62 -1.97 -5.56 -1.21
C THR A 62 -0.60 -5.74 -0.55
N HIS A 63 -0.33 -5.05 0.56
CA HIS A 63 0.92 -5.21 1.32
C HIS A 63 1.12 -6.64 1.85
N ILE A 64 0.06 -7.27 2.35
CA ILE A 64 0.13 -8.67 2.81
C ILE A 64 0.49 -9.60 1.63
N LEU A 65 -0.09 -9.38 0.45
CA LEU A 65 0.20 -10.15 -0.75
C LEU A 65 1.67 -9.98 -1.21
N GLU A 66 2.21 -8.76 -1.11
CA GLU A 66 3.62 -8.47 -1.41
C GLU A 66 4.55 -9.24 -0.47
N VAL A 67 4.32 -9.14 0.84
CA VAL A 67 5.09 -9.89 1.86
C VAL A 67 4.99 -11.39 1.61
N PHE A 68 3.79 -11.90 1.33
CA PHE A 68 3.57 -13.31 1.06
C PHE A 68 4.30 -13.79 -0.20
N SER A 69 4.30 -12.99 -1.27
CA SER A 69 4.98 -13.33 -2.53
C SER A 69 6.49 -13.45 -2.36
N ILE A 70 7.14 -12.54 -1.62
CA ILE A 70 8.57 -12.63 -1.30
C ILE A 70 8.83 -13.84 -0.39
N ALA A 71 8.01 -14.03 0.65
CA ALA A 71 8.16 -15.15 1.58
C ALA A 71 8.09 -16.50 0.86
N LEU A 72 7.20 -16.62 -0.12
CA LEU A 72 7.07 -17.82 -0.94
C LEU A 72 8.36 -18.08 -1.76
N ILE A 73 8.96 -17.04 -2.34
CA ILE A 73 10.22 -17.18 -3.08
C ILE A 73 11.35 -17.60 -2.14
N LEU A 74 11.46 -16.98 -0.94
CA LEU A 74 12.47 -17.34 0.05
C LEU A 74 12.33 -18.78 0.57
N ASP A 75 11.11 -19.28 0.67
CA ASP A 75 10.82 -20.67 1.04
C ASP A 75 11.23 -21.64 -0.10
N VAL A 76 10.89 -21.32 -1.35
CA VAL A 76 11.22 -22.12 -2.53
C VAL A 76 12.74 -22.22 -2.75
N ILE A 77 13.49 -21.16 -2.51
CA ILE A 77 14.97 -21.19 -2.60
C ILE A 77 15.63 -21.77 -1.34
N HIS A 78 14.83 -22.30 -0.41
CA HIS A 78 15.29 -22.89 0.86
C HIS A 78 16.16 -21.95 1.71
N ALA A 79 15.89 -20.63 1.64
CA ALA A 79 16.53 -19.64 2.50
C ALA A 79 16.13 -19.81 3.98
N PHE A 80 14.94 -20.37 4.21
CA PHE A 80 14.40 -20.73 5.53
C PHE A 80 13.79 -22.12 5.55
N ASN A 81 13.67 -22.68 6.76
CA ASN A 81 13.02 -23.96 6.98
C ASN A 81 11.50 -23.76 7.20
N GLY A 82 10.80 -23.39 6.13
CA GLY A 82 9.34 -23.29 6.10
C GLY A 82 8.79 -21.87 5.91
N LEU A 83 7.65 -21.82 5.22
CA LEU A 83 6.96 -20.60 4.80
C LEU A 83 6.61 -19.67 5.98
N ARG A 84 6.28 -20.22 7.15
CA ARG A 84 5.95 -19.41 8.34
C ARG A 84 7.13 -18.53 8.78
N THR A 85 8.34 -19.10 8.81
CA THR A 85 9.56 -18.38 9.18
C THR A 85 9.91 -17.35 8.11
N ALA A 86 9.81 -17.75 6.83
CA ALA A 86 10.03 -16.86 5.69
C ALA A 86 9.04 -15.67 5.71
N PHE A 87 7.77 -15.91 6.00
CA PHE A 87 6.75 -14.86 6.09
C PHE A 87 7.00 -13.89 7.24
N TYR A 88 7.34 -14.39 8.41
CA TYR A 88 7.68 -13.56 9.56
C TYR A 88 8.91 -12.68 9.26
N PHE A 89 10.01 -13.29 8.80
CA PHE A 89 11.21 -12.56 8.41
C PHE A 89 10.93 -11.48 7.35
N THR A 90 10.19 -11.87 6.31
CA THR A 90 9.84 -10.94 5.23
C THR A 90 9.01 -9.78 5.77
N GLY A 91 8.02 -10.05 6.62
CA GLY A 91 7.16 -9.05 7.22
C GLY A 91 7.93 -8.04 8.08
N GLU A 92 8.80 -8.53 8.98
CA GLU A 92 9.61 -7.65 9.84
C GLU A 92 10.61 -6.81 9.03
N THR A 93 11.19 -7.38 7.98
CA THR A 93 12.14 -6.69 7.12
C THR A 93 11.44 -5.68 6.21
N TYR A 94 10.33 -6.07 5.59
CA TYR A 94 9.52 -5.23 4.71
C TYR A 94 8.94 -4.00 5.45
N THR A 95 8.51 -4.18 6.70
CA THR A 95 8.03 -3.08 7.56
C THR A 95 9.16 -2.30 8.22
N THR A 96 10.41 -2.68 7.99
CA THR A 96 11.60 -2.12 8.66
C THR A 96 11.58 -2.28 10.18
N LEU A 97 10.80 -3.23 10.71
CA LEU A 97 10.77 -3.53 12.15
C LEU A 97 12.12 -4.06 12.64
N GLY A 98 12.71 -5.02 11.88
CA GLY A 98 14.06 -5.50 12.11
C GLY A 98 14.31 -6.06 13.50
N ALA A 99 13.46 -6.97 13.99
CA ALA A 99 13.58 -7.56 15.32
C ALA A 99 14.94 -8.26 15.53
N GLY A 100 15.53 -8.82 14.43
CA GLY A 100 16.86 -9.39 14.44
C GLY A 100 16.98 -10.76 15.09
N ASP A 101 15.87 -11.38 15.45
CA ASP A 101 15.78 -12.73 16.00
C ASP A 101 15.93 -13.81 14.94
N ILE A 102 15.59 -13.50 13.68
CA ILE A 102 15.75 -14.35 12.51
C ILE A 102 16.58 -13.62 11.46
N LEU A 103 17.61 -14.30 10.92
CA LEU A 103 18.50 -13.71 9.92
C LEU A 103 18.58 -14.61 8.70
N LEU A 104 18.72 -13.99 7.53
CA LEU A 104 19.07 -14.72 6.31
C LEU A 104 20.45 -15.40 6.44
N PRO A 105 20.63 -16.58 5.84
CA PRO A 105 21.95 -17.22 5.71
C PRO A 105 22.96 -16.24 5.09
N SER A 106 24.25 -16.40 5.44
CA SER A 106 25.32 -15.46 5.07
C SER A 106 25.39 -15.14 3.56
N GLY A 107 25.01 -16.09 2.71
CA GLY A 107 24.99 -15.91 1.25
C GLY A 107 23.77 -15.20 0.69
N TRP A 108 22.82 -14.76 1.55
CA TRP A 108 21.56 -14.12 1.15
C TRP A 108 21.27 -12.82 1.90
N ARG A 109 22.18 -12.37 2.76
CA ARG A 109 21.95 -11.26 3.69
C ARG A 109 21.61 -9.95 3.01
N GLN A 110 22.15 -9.71 1.82
CA GLN A 110 21.88 -8.46 1.09
C GLN A 110 20.41 -8.35 0.62
N LEU A 111 19.72 -9.48 0.45
CA LEU A 111 18.30 -9.45 0.07
C LEU A 111 17.43 -8.71 1.07
N ALA A 112 17.79 -8.69 2.36
CA ALA A 112 17.08 -7.93 3.37
C ALA A 112 16.98 -6.43 3.03
N LEU A 113 18.04 -5.85 2.44
CA LEU A 113 18.02 -4.44 2.00
C LEU A 113 16.96 -4.20 0.92
N PHE A 114 16.89 -5.09 -0.07
CA PHE A 114 15.93 -4.97 -1.17
C PHE A 114 14.50 -5.20 -0.70
N ILE A 115 14.28 -6.11 0.25
CA ILE A 115 12.98 -6.33 0.88
C ILE A 115 12.54 -5.07 1.64
N ALA A 116 13.42 -4.48 2.44
CA ALA A 116 13.15 -3.24 3.16
C ALA A 116 12.86 -2.07 2.21
N MET A 117 13.67 -1.91 1.14
CA MET A 117 13.43 -0.89 0.11
C MET A 117 12.06 -1.08 -0.58
N SER A 118 11.68 -2.33 -0.90
CA SER A 118 10.36 -2.62 -1.47
C SER A 118 9.24 -2.12 -0.56
N GLY A 119 9.33 -2.39 0.74
CA GLY A 119 8.36 -1.93 1.73
C GLY A 119 8.27 -0.42 1.80
N LEU A 120 9.41 0.28 1.90
CA LEU A 120 9.44 1.75 1.96
C LEU A 120 8.81 2.40 0.72
N PHE A 121 9.10 1.90 -0.48
CA PHE A 121 8.49 2.41 -1.71
C PHE A 121 6.99 2.15 -1.74
N SER A 122 6.53 0.95 -1.36
CA SER A 122 5.11 0.60 -1.33
C SER A 122 4.34 1.45 -0.32
N PHE A 123 4.86 1.63 0.89
CA PHE A 123 4.22 2.49 1.90
C PHE A 123 4.19 3.95 1.47
N GLY A 124 5.27 4.47 0.88
CA GLY A 124 5.30 5.82 0.34
C GLY A 124 4.26 6.05 -0.74
N TRP A 125 4.12 5.11 -1.69
CA TRP A 125 3.11 5.17 -2.75
C TRP A 125 1.69 5.08 -2.20
N SER A 126 1.40 4.11 -1.32
CA SER A 126 0.09 3.99 -0.65
C SER A 126 -0.29 5.27 0.09
N THR A 127 0.66 5.88 0.82
CA THR A 127 0.44 7.14 1.52
C THR A 127 0.09 8.26 0.55
N GLY A 128 0.79 8.37 -0.57
CA GLY A 128 0.50 9.35 -1.62
C GLY A 128 -0.91 9.20 -2.20
N VAL A 129 -1.33 7.96 -2.50
CA VAL A 129 -2.68 7.66 -2.98
C VAL A 129 -3.73 8.03 -1.93
N LEU A 130 -3.49 7.69 -0.65
CA LEU A 130 -4.41 7.98 0.44
C LEU A 130 -4.58 9.49 0.64
N VAL A 131 -3.49 10.25 0.64
CA VAL A 131 -3.51 11.71 0.73
C VAL A 131 -4.27 12.32 -0.45
N GLY A 132 -4.07 11.81 -1.68
CA GLY A 132 -4.81 12.24 -2.87
C GLY A 132 -6.31 12.01 -2.75
N ILE A 133 -6.75 10.84 -2.26
CA ILE A 133 -8.17 10.52 -2.03
C ILE A 133 -8.79 11.47 -1.00
N VAL A 134 -8.11 11.66 0.13
CA VAL A 134 -8.56 12.54 1.21
C VAL A 134 -8.64 13.98 0.71
N GLY A 135 -7.59 14.49 0.05
CA GLY A 135 -7.55 15.83 -0.51
C GLY A 135 -8.69 16.10 -1.50
N LYS A 136 -8.90 15.21 -2.48
CA LYS A 136 -9.98 15.32 -3.47
C LYS A 136 -11.37 15.33 -2.80
N THR A 137 -11.55 14.55 -1.74
CA THR A 137 -12.81 14.50 -0.99
C THR A 137 -13.07 15.79 -0.24
N TYR A 138 -12.05 16.36 0.42
CA TYR A 138 -12.18 17.65 1.12
C TYR A 138 -12.43 18.80 0.16
N GLU A 139 -11.69 18.91 -0.94
CA GLU A 139 -11.89 19.97 -1.94
C GLU A 139 -13.32 19.98 -2.48
N ALA A 140 -13.86 18.80 -2.77
CA ALA A 140 -15.25 18.68 -3.25
C ALA A 140 -16.26 19.15 -2.22
N GLN A 141 -16.10 18.81 -0.94
CA GLN A 141 -16.98 19.27 0.14
C GLN A 141 -16.92 20.80 0.33
N PHE A 142 -15.73 21.38 0.39
CA PHE A 142 -15.56 22.82 0.52
C PHE A 142 -16.11 23.61 -0.67
N SER A 143 -16.01 23.08 -1.88
CA SER A 143 -16.56 23.72 -3.08
C SER A 143 -18.08 23.77 -3.04
N HIS A 144 -18.75 22.74 -2.54
CA HIS A 144 -20.20 22.71 -2.33
C HIS A 144 -20.66 23.74 -1.29
N LEU A 145 -20.00 23.82 -0.16
CA LEU A 145 -20.30 24.80 0.90
C LEU A 145 -20.16 26.24 0.39
N ARG A 146 -19.10 26.50 -0.40
CA ARG A 146 -18.86 27.83 -0.97
C ARG A 146 -19.93 28.23 -1.98
N LYS A 147 -20.44 27.29 -2.76
CA LYS A 147 -21.50 27.54 -3.74
C LYS A 147 -22.86 27.80 -3.05
N ASN A 148 -23.17 27.06 -1.99
CA ASN A 148 -24.40 27.25 -1.21
C ASN A 148 -24.44 28.62 -0.53
N ASN A 149 -23.32 29.01 0.09
CA ASN A 149 -23.19 30.30 0.78
C ASN A 149 -23.23 31.50 -0.17
N ARG A 150 -22.89 31.31 -1.45
CA ARG A 150 -23.01 32.36 -2.48
C ARG A 150 -24.46 32.52 -2.95
N ASN A 151 -25.20 31.42 -3.08
CA ASN A 151 -26.60 31.45 -3.47
C ASN A 151 -27.50 32.08 -2.38
N ASP A 152 -27.21 31.80 -1.09
CA ASP A 152 -27.98 32.42 0.01
C ASP A 152 -27.80 33.94 0.07
N LYS A 153 -26.67 34.48 -0.34
CA LYS A 153 -26.42 35.93 -0.37
C LYS A 153 -27.13 36.63 -1.52
N THR A 154 -27.46 35.95 -2.60
CA THR A 154 -28.17 36.52 -3.76
C THR A 154 -29.68 36.52 -3.59
N PHE A 155 -30.23 35.91 -2.55
CA PHE A 155 -31.67 35.96 -2.21
C PHE A 155 -32.03 37.02 -1.13
N VAL A 156 -31.03 37.74 -0.62
CA VAL A 156 -31.21 38.75 0.46
C VAL A 156 -31.12 40.21 -0.07
N GLU A 157 -30.83 40.37 -1.36
CA GLU A 157 -30.92 41.62 -2.11
C GLU A 157 -32.25 41.70 -2.93
#